data_b08ae3d4f928f59f38f433dc603871d5
#
_entry.id   b08ae3d4f928f59f38f433dc603871d5
#
_cell.length_a   1.000
_cell.length_b   1.000
_cell.length_c   1.000
_cell.angle_alpha   90.00
_cell.angle_beta   90.00
_cell.angle_gamma   90.00
#
_symmetry.space_group_name_H-M   'P 1'
#
loop_
_entity.id
_entity.type
_entity.pdbx_description
1 polymer ?
#
loop_
_entity_poly.entity_id
_entity_poly.type
_entity_poly.pdbx_seq_one_letter_code
_entity_poly.pdbx_strand_id
1 'polypeptide(L)'
;MSRRPGGELASRPLHFIWIADASGSMQQDGKIQALNNAIREAIPHMKKVADDNPNAQVLVRAVKFSDGAQWHISQPTPVADFAWNDLPAEGETDMGKALSLVAEQLKMPPMSERALPPVLVLISDGQPTDDFDKGLKELLDEPWGKKAVRIAISIGQDADADVLQKFIAHPEMKPLSANSPEALVKHIKWASTAVLKSASSPAAGGTDHPDASPAAAGSPVGAPAPAATAADPNAAAAGTTAPAPAAGAAVPTATDPADDQKTVDDVW
;
A
#
# COMPACT_ATOMS: atom_id res chain seq x y z
N MET A 1 14.17 -46.27 20.93
CA MET A 1 13.45 -44.99 20.60
C MET A 1 13.76 -44.68 19.16
N SER A 2 12.79 -44.91 18.27
CA SER A 2 12.94 -44.72 16.83
C SER A 2 12.80 -43.24 16.50
N ARG A 3 13.88 -42.59 16.07
CA ARG A 3 13.82 -41.23 15.49
C ARG A 3 13.03 -41.33 14.19
N ARG A 4 11.87 -40.68 14.12
CA ARG A 4 11.16 -40.46 12.86
C ARG A 4 12.07 -39.64 11.94
N PRO A 5 12.31 -40.08 10.68
CA PRO A 5 12.97 -39.26 9.68
C PRO A 5 12.01 -38.20 9.16
N GLY A 6 11.89 -37.12 9.90
CA GLY A 6 11.24 -35.88 9.49
C GLY A 6 12.28 -34.80 9.70
N GLY A 7 13.10 -34.54 8.67
CA GLY A 7 13.95 -33.36 8.68
C GLY A 7 13.06 -32.13 8.85
N GLU A 8 13.53 -31.17 9.65
CA GLU A 8 12.89 -29.84 9.72
C GLU A 8 12.61 -29.36 8.27
N LEU A 9 11.36 -29.07 7.99
CA LEU A 9 10.99 -28.50 6.71
C LEU A 9 11.80 -27.21 6.57
N ALA A 10 12.81 -27.22 5.67
CA ALA A 10 13.66 -26.07 5.48
C ALA A 10 12.79 -24.89 5.05
N SER A 11 12.62 -23.92 5.94
CA SER A 11 11.89 -22.69 5.65
C SER A 11 12.54 -21.95 4.48
N ARG A 12 11.71 -21.38 3.61
CA ARG A 12 12.15 -20.60 2.44
C ARG A 12 12.23 -19.12 2.80
N PRO A 13 13.32 -18.42 2.44
CA PRO A 13 13.39 -16.98 2.69
C PRO A 13 12.32 -16.24 1.89
N LEU A 14 11.57 -15.37 2.56
CA LEU A 14 10.65 -14.40 1.96
C LEU A 14 11.14 -13.00 2.32
N HIS A 15 11.58 -12.25 1.32
CA HIS A 15 12.01 -10.88 1.51
C HIS A 15 10.82 -9.93 1.45
N PHE A 16 10.63 -9.15 2.50
CA PHE A 16 9.65 -8.07 2.58
C PHE A 16 10.41 -6.74 2.65
N ILE A 17 10.19 -5.88 1.66
CA ILE A 17 10.95 -4.64 1.52
C ILE A 17 9.99 -3.44 1.55
N TRP A 18 10.12 -2.61 2.58
CA TRP A 18 9.52 -1.29 2.61
C TRP A 18 10.32 -0.34 1.72
N ILE A 19 9.63 0.44 0.89
CA ILE A 19 10.19 1.52 0.06
C ILE A 19 9.44 2.78 0.47
N ALA A 20 10.02 3.53 1.40
CA ALA A 20 9.35 4.58 2.14
C ALA A 20 9.81 5.97 1.67
N ASP A 21 8.86 6.78 1.29
CA ASP A 21 9.05 8.18 1.00
C ASP A 21 9.40 8.95 2.28
N ALA A 22 10.49 9.69 2.23
CA ALA A 22 10.96 10.58 3.27
C ALA A 22 11.27 11.98 2.71
N SER A 23 10.60 12.35 1.60
CA SER A 23 10.73 13.66 0.95
C SER A 23 10.13 14.79 1.79
N GLY A 24 10.42 16.03 1.40
CA GLY A 24 9.97 17.22 2.11
C GLY A 24 8.44 17.35 2.21
N SER A 25 7.68 16.87 1.21
CA SER A 25 6.21 16.85 1.22
C SER A 25 5.64 16.01 2.38
N MET A 26 6.37 14.99 2.80
CA MET A 26 6.00 14.14 3.93
C MET A 26 6.05 14.85 5.30
N GLN A 27 6.60 16.08 5.37
CA GLN A 27 6.53 16.92 6.59
C GLN A 27 5.13 17.48 6.81
N GLN A 28 4.36 17.67 5.72
CA GLN A 28 3.05 18.29 5.78
C GLN A 28 2.05 17.37 6.47
N ASP A 29 1.14 17.97 7.22
CA ASP A 29 -0.02 17.30 7.83
C ASP A 29 0.31 16.04 8.68
N GLY A 30 1.56 15.92 9.13
CA GLY A 30 1.98 14.78 9.96
C GLY A 30 2.12 13.46 9.19
N LYS A 31 2.27 13.48 7.86
CA LYS A 31 2.36 12.28 7.02
C LYS A 31 3.51 11.36 7.43
N ILE A 32 4.71 11.92 7.66
CA ILE A 32 5.86 11.10 8.07
C ILE A 32 5.67 10.46 9.45
N GLN A 33 5.03 11.15 10.40
CA GLN A 33 4.72 10.60 11.72
C GLN A 33 3.71 9.47 11.60
N ALA A 34 2.70 9.63 10.74
CA ALA A 34 1.71 8.59 10.50
C ALA A 34 2.32 7.37 9.83
N LEU A 35 3.22 7.55 8.86
CA LEU A 35 3.97 6.45 8.24
C LEU A 35 4.80 5.70 9.28
N ASN A 36 5.58 6.41 10.10
CA ASN A 36 6.39 5.80 11.15
C ASN A 36 5.53 5.01 12.16
N ASN A 37 4.41 5.58 12.58
CA ASN A 37 3.47 4.93 13.49
C ASN A 37 2.84 3.69 12.86
N ALA A 38 2.39 3.81 11.61
CA ALA A 38 1.72 2.71 10.92
C ALA A 38 2.64 1.50 10.70
N ILE A 39 3.92 1.73 10.36
CA ILE A 39 4.89 0.63 10.24
C ILE A 39 5.13 -0.02 11.61
N ARG A 40 5.32 0.78 12.68
CA ARG A 40 5.50 0.24 14.03
C ARG A 40 4.30 -0.61 14.48
N GLU A 41 3.09 -0.16 14.19
CA GLU A 41 1.88 -0.92 14.50
C GLU A 41 1.73 -2.19 13.66
N ALA A 42 2.29 -2.24 12.46
CA ALA A 42 2.24 -3.43 11.62
C ALA A 42 3.17 -4.55 12.10
N ILE A 43 4.31 -4.22 12.73
CA ILE A 43 5.33 -5.18 13.13
C ILE A 43 4.79 -6.34 13.98
N PRO A 44 4.00 -6.11 15.06
CA PRO A 44 3.44 -7.21 15.85
C PRO A 44 2.54 -8.15 15.02
N HIS A 45 1.80 -7.59 14.05
CA HIS A 45 0.95 -8.38 13.17
C HIS A 45 1.76 -9.20 12.18
N MET A 46 2.87 -8.65 11.64
CA MET A 46 3.80 -9.37 10.78
C MET A 46 4.45 -10.54 11.53
N LYS A 47 4.89 -10.33 12.78
CA LYS A 47 5.44 -11.37 13.64
C LYS A 47 4.45 -12.51 13.81
N LYS A 48 3.20 -12.21 14.13
CA LYS A 48 2.14 -13.23 14.26
C LYS A 48 1.95 -14.04 13.00
N VAL A 49 1.88 -13.37 11.82
CA VAL A 49 1.73 -14.07 10.53
C VAL A 49 2.94 -14.96 10.23
N ALA A 50 4.14 -14.53 10.57
CA ALA A 50 5.35 -15.33 10.40
C ALA A 50 5.36 -16.56 11.33
N ASP A 51 4.94 -16.40 12.59
CA ASP A 51 4.83 -17.50 13.56
C ASP A 51 3.81 -18.55 13.12
N ASP A 52 2.70 -18.11 12.51
CA ASP A 52 1.64 -18.98 11.98
C ASP A 52 2.08 -19.71 10.69
N ASN A 53 3.23 -19.36 10.10
CA ASN A 53 3.68 -19.90 8.83
C ASN A 53 5.14 -20.44 8.88
N PRO A 54 5.34 -21.66 9.38
CA PRO A 54 6.68 -22.23 9.55
C PRO A 54 7.40 -22.53 8.22
N ASN A 55 6.71 -22.46 7.08
CA ASN A 55 7.29 -22.74 5.76
C ASN A 55 8.08 -21.55 5.18
N ALA A 56 7.93 -20.36 5.75
CA ALA A 56 8.57 -19.14 5.29
C ALA A 56 9.38 -18.49 6.40
N GLN A 57 10.63 -18.12 6.10
CA GLN A 57 11.42 -17.23 6.92
C GLN A 57 11.25 -15.81 6.42
N VAL A 58 10.46 -15.00 7.13
CA VAL A 58 10.21 -13.59 6.76
C VAL A 58 11.41 -12.74 7.16
N LEU A 59 12.04 -12.15 6.14
CA LEU A 59 13.20 -11.26 6.25
C LEU A 59 12.78 -9.85 5.83
N VAL A 60 12.83 -8.89 6.73
CA VAL A 60 12.38 -7.52 6.51
C VAL A 60 13.56 -6.59 6.26
N ARG A 61 13.41 -5.69 5.31
CA ARG A 61 14.31 -4.59 4.99
C ARG A 61 13.53 -3.31 4.76
N ALA A 62 14.24 -2.18 4.74
CA ALA A 62 13.64 -0.91 4.38
C ALA A 62 14.62 -0.03 3.60
N VAL A 63 14.12 0.60 2.55
CA VAL A 63 14.75 1.70 1.82
C VAL A 63 13.99 2.96 2.16
N LYS A 64 14.70 4.06 2.38
CA LYS A 64 14.15 5.41 2.37
C LYS A 64 14.65 6.15 1.13
N PHE A 65 13.82 7.03 0.60
CA PHE A 65 14.22 7.93 -0.48
C PHE A 65 13.76 9.37 -0.18
N SER A 66 14.63 10.29 -0.54
CA SER A 66 14.49 11.75 -0.50
C SER A 66 15.47 12.34 -1.51
N ASP A 67 16.50 13.09 -1.08
CA ASP A 67 17.69 13.42 -1.89
C ASP A 67 18.52 12.13 -2.07
N GLY A 68 18.26 11.38 -3.09
CA GLY A 68 18.81 10.04 -3.27
C GLY A 68 18.00 8.94 -2.59
N ALA A 69 18.55 7.74 -2.60
CA ALA A 69 17.97 6.57 -1.93
C ALA A 69 19.03 5.83 -1.14
N GLN A 70 18.64 5.32 0.02
CA GLN A 70 19.54 4.55 0.88
C GLN A 70 18.79 3.50 1.69
N TRP A 71 19.52 2.46 2.06
CA TRP A 71 18.97 1.47 2.97
C TRP A 71 18.80 2.08 4.37
N HIS A 72 17.59 2.13 4.84
CA HIS A 72 17.27 2.45 6.22
C HIS A 72 17.55 1.24 7.12
N ILE A 73 17.18 0.05 6.64
CA ILE A 73 17.53 -1.23 7.24
C ILE A 73 18.12 -2.10 6.14
N SER A 74 19.46 -2.20 6.12
CA SER A 74 20.21 -2.80 5.01
C SER A 74 20.31 -4.32 5.09
N GLN A 75 20.35 -4.88 6.30
CA GLN A 75 20.46 -6.33 6.48
C GLN A 75 19.08 -6.99 6.46
N PRO A 76 18.96 -8.15 5.78
CA PRO A 76 17.75 -8.95 5.89
C PRO A 76 17.54 -9.38 7.33
N THR A 77 16.61 -8.74 8.02
CA THR A 77 16.37 -8.95 9.45
C THR A 77 15.16 -9.86 9.63
N PRO A 78 15.27 -10.98 10.35
CA PRO A 78 14.11 -11.79 10.70
C PRO A 78 13.03 -10.89 11.33
N VAL A 79 11.78 -11.08 10.95
CA VAL A 79 10.69 -10.21 11.43
C VAL A 79 10.57 -10.23 12.96
N ALA A 80 10.97 -11.34 13.60
CA ALA A 80 10.99 -11.45 15.07
C ALA A 80 11.91 -10.41 15.73
N ASP A 81 13.02 -10.09 15.06
CA ASP A 81 14.05 -9.14 15.55
C ASP A 81 13.91 -7.76 14.92
N PHE A 82 12.95 -7.59 14.01
CA PHE A 82 12.78 -6.34 13.28
C PHE A 82 12.26 -5.22 14.20
N ALA A 83 12.93 -4.07 14.13
CA ALA A 83 12.54 -2.84 14.80
C ALA A 83 12.57 -1.68 13.80
N TRP A 84 11.66 -0.74 13.95
CA TRP A 84 11.58 0.45 13.12
C TRP A 84 12.12 1.67 13.86
N ASN A 85 13.08 2.34 13.26
CA ASN A 85 13.55 3.66 13.67
C ASN A 85 12.84 4.71 12.82
N ASP A 86 12.42 5.81 13.42
CA ASP A 86 11.67 6.84 12.72
C ASP A 86 12.48 7.49 11.61
N LEU A 87 11.82 7.69 10.47
CA LEU A 87 12.35 8.45 9.35
C LEU A 87 12.05 9.93 9.57
N PRO A 88 13.03 10.82 9.41
CA PRO A 88 12.77 12.25 9.19
C PRO A 88 12.32 12.44 7.74
N ALA A 89 11.58 13.52 7.48
CA ALA A 89 11.22 13.91 6.12
C ALA A 89 12.01 15.17 5.73
N GLU A 90 12.65 15.13 4.54
CA GLU A 90 13.44 16.22 3.97
C GLU A 90 13.76 15.96 2.50
N GLY A 91 14.09 17.00 1.74
CA GLY A 91 14.63 16.87 0.38
C GLY A 91 13.60 16.56 -0.70
N GLU A 92 14.12 16.01 -1.78
CA GLU A 92 13.41 15.69 -3.03
C GLU A 92 12.71 14.31 -2.97
N THR A 93 12.26 13.79 -4.12
CA THR A 93 11.53 12.50 -4.22
C THR A 93 12.23 11.60 -5.24
N ASP A 94 13.45 11.14 -4.93
CA ASP A 94 14.25 10.29 -5.82
C ASP A 94 13.78 8.81 -5.81
N MET A 95 12.57 8.60 -6.26
CA MET A 95 11.89 7.29 -6.26
C MET A 95 12.56 6.31 -7.21
N GLY A 96 13.01 6.75 -8.40
CA GLY A 96 13.71 5.91 -9.37
C GLY A 96 15.00 5.34 -8.81
N LYS A 97 15.79 6.15 -8.05
CA LYS A 97 16.99 5.68 -7.36
C LYS A 97 16.66 4.62 -6.31
N ALA A 98 15.53 4.75 -5.61
CA ALA A 98 15.09 3.73 -4.65
C ALA A 98 14.79 2.40 -5.35
N LEU A 99 14.12 2.42 -6.50
CA LEU A 99 13.83 1.22 -7.27
C LEU A 99 15.12 0.58 -7.81
N SER A 100 16.08 1.37 -8.31
CA SER A 100 17.39 0.88 -8.73
C SER A 100 18.15 0.22 -7.57
N LEU A 101 18.11 0.83 -6.38
CA LEU A 101 18.75 0.28 -5.18
C LEU A 101 18.12 -1.06 -4.75
N VAL A 102 16.79 -1.19 -4.87
CA VAL A 102 16.08 -2.45 -4.60
C VAL A 102 16.42 -3.49 -5.67
N ALA A 103 16.49 -3.10 -6.95
CA ALA A 103 16.84 -3.98 -8.07
C ALA A 103 18.15 -4.74 -7.81
N GLU A 104 19.17 -4.06 -7.28
CA GLU A 104 20.45 -4.69 -6.92
C GLU A 104 20.29 -5.87 -5.95
N GLN A 105 19.29 -5.84 -5.07
CA GLN A 105 19.02 -6.92 -4.12
C GLN A 105 18.17 -8.05 -4.72
N LEU A 106 17.53 -7.81 -5.86
CA LEU A 106 16.70 -8.79 -6.55
C LEU A 106 17.46 -9.60 -7.59
N LYS A 107 18.78 -9.38 -7.70
CA LYS A 107 19.70 -10.19 -8.52
C LYS A 107 19.96 -11.56 -7.89
N MET A 108 20.48 -12.47 -8.67
CA MET A 108 20.99 -13.75 -8.19
C MET A 108 22.50 -13.88 -8.41
N PRO A 109 23.34 -13.91 -7.35
CA PRO A 109 23.04 -13.49 -5.99
C PRO A 109 22.79 -11.98 -5.90
N PRO A 110 22.24 -11.40 -4.83
CA PRO A 110 22.14 -11.93 -3.47
C PRO A 110 20.88 -12.73 -3.14
N MET A 111 19.83 -12.68 -3.98
CA MET A 111 18.63 -13.50 -3.75
C MET A 111 18.93 -15.00 -3.92
N SER A 112 18.38 -15.82 -3.03
CA SER A 112 18.46 -17.28 -3.12
C SER A 112 17.50 -17.81 -4.19
N GLU A 113 17.92 -18.82 -4.97
CA GLU A 113 17.03 -19.55 -5.89
C GLU A 113 15.82 -20.18 -5.19
N ARG A 114 15.97 -20.52 -3.92
CA ARG A 114 14.91 -21.12 -3.09
C ARG A 114 14.01 -20.10 -2.42
N ALA A 115 14.25 -18.80 -2.62
CA ALA A 115 13.42 -17.76 -2.04
C ALA A 115 11.96 -17.89 -2.52
N LEU A 116 11.05 -17.33 -1.74
CA LEU A 116 9.69 -17.05 -2.14
C LEU A 116 9.66 -15.71 -2.91
N PRO A 117 8.63 -15.46 -3.75
CA PRO A 117 8.46 -14.16 -4.39
C PRO A 117 8.55 -13.03 -3.37
N PRO A 118 9.43 -12.04 -3.56
CA PRO A 118 9.56 -10.95 -2.60
C PRO A 118 8.32 -10.06 -2.62
N VAL A 119 8.05 -9.43 -1.49
CA VAL A 119 6.99 -8.42 -1.35
C VAL A 119 7.62 -7.04 -1.28
N LEU A 120 7.24 -6.16 -2.18
CA LEU A 120 7.71 -4.78 -2.25
C LEU A 120 6.52 -3.84 -1.96
N VAL A 121 6.66 -3.00 -0.94
CA VAL A 121 5.61 -2.05 -0.56
C VAL A 121 6.14 -0.64 -0.69
N LEU A 122 5.70 0.06 -1.73
CA LEU A 122 6.01 1.46 -1.97
C LEU A 122 4.97 2.34 -1.27
N ILE A 123 5.45 3.29 -0.49
CA ILE A 123 4.61 4.25 0.24
C ILE A 123 5.12 5.64 -0.10
N SER A 124 4.28 6.47 -0.74
CA SER A 124 4.66 7.81 -1.17
C SER A 124 3.45 8.74 -1.24
N ASP A 125 3.68 10.03 -1.04
CA ASP A 125 2.69 11.09 -1.22
C ASP A 125 2.95 11.93 -2.47
N GLY A 126 4.04 11.67 -3.20
CA GLY A 126 4.53 12.58 -4.19
C GLY A 126 4.76 12.00 -5.57
N GLN A 127 5.15 12.94 -6.43
CA GLN A 127 5.65 12.64 -7.76
C GLN A 127 7.16 12.47 -7.71
N PRO A 128 7.73 11.51 -8.44
CA PRO A 128 9.18 11.35 -8.52
C PRO A 128 9.81 12.59 -9.17
N THR A 129 10.92 13.02 -8.58
CA THR A 129 11.75 14.13 -9.10
C THR A 129 12.91 13.62 -9.98
N ASP A 130 13.12 12.31 -9.99
CA ASP A 130 14.15 11.64 -10.78
C ASP A 130 13.57 10.75 -11.90
N ASP A 131 14.43 9.98 -12.57
CA ASP A 131 14.04 9.06 -13.65
C ASP A 131 13.41 7.77 -13.09
N PHE A 132 12.14 7.88 -12.70
CA PHE A 132 11.34 6.76 -12.19
C PHE A 132 11.24 5.60 -13.19
N ASP A 133 10.99 5.89 -14.48
CA ASP A 133 10.78 4.86 -15.49
C ASP A 133 12.06 4.02 -15.70
N LYS A 134 13.24 4.65 -15.57
CA LYS A 134 14.51 3.94 -15.58
C LYS A 134 14.67 3.01 -14.39
N GLY A 135 14.42 3.51 -13.18
CA GLY A 135 14.52 2.70 -11.96
C GLY A 135 13.53 1.54 -11.96
N LEU A 136 12.29 1.79 -12.40
CA LEU A 136 11.28 0.75 -12.55
C LEU A 136 11.70 -0.31 -13.58
N LYS A 137 12.25 0.10 -14.71
CA LYS A 137 12.75 -0.83 -15.72
C LYS A 137 13.87 -1.71 -15.16
N GLU A 138 14.86 -1.13 -14.48
CA GLU A 138 15.94 -1.88 -13.83
C GLU A 138 15.37 -2.92 -12.86
N LEU A 139 14.41 -2.55 -12.03
CA LEU A 139 13.74 -3.46 -11.09
C LEU A 139 13.01 -4.60 -11.82
N LEU A 140 12.27 -4.29 -12.88
CA LEU A 140 11.50 -5.27 -13.65
C LEU A 140 12.36 -6.15 -14.55
N ASP A 141 13.57 -5.75 -14.91
CA ASP A 141 14.49 -6.57 -15.68
C ASP A 141 15.07 -7.72 -14.83
N GLU A 142 15.11 -7.57 -13.51
CA GLU A 142 15.61 -8.60 -12.61
C GLU A 142 14.64 -9.79 -12.49
N PRO A 143 15.15 -11.03 -12.42
CA PRO A 143 14.30 -12.22 -12.32
C PRO A 143 13.36 -12.21 -11.12
N TRP A 144 13.83 -11.72 -9.98
CA TRP A 144 13.02 -11.60 -8.76
C TRP A 144 12.14 -10.35 -8.76
N GLY A 145 12.52 -9.30 -9.50
CA GLY A 145 11.69 -8.12 -9.73
C GLY A 145 10.42 -8.46 -10.52
N LYS A 146 10.55 -9.31 -11.54
CA LYS A 146 9.38 -9.82 -12.31
C LYS A 146 8.42 -10.64 -11.46
N LYS A 147 8.95 -11.41 -10.52
CA LYS A 147 8.16 -12.29 -9.63
C LYS A 147 7.66 -11.57 -8.38
N ALA A 148 8.14 -10.36 -8.11
CA ALA A 148 7.79 -9.62 -6.91
C ALA A 148 6.29 -9.28 -6.85
N VAL A 149 5.70 -9.45 -5.68
CA VAL A 149 4.39 -8.88 -5.36
C VAL A 149 4.61 -7.40 -5.04
N ARG A 150 4.06 -6.51 -5.85
CA ARG A 150 4.24 -5.06 -5.72
C ARG A 150 2.93 -4.42 -5.26
N ILE A 151 3.02 -3.65 -4.20
CA ILE A 151 1.91 -2.91 -3.60
C ILE A 151 2.35 -1.45 -3.50
N ALA A 152 1.46 -0.54 -3.83
CA ALA A 152 1.66 0.88 -3.62
C ALA A 152 0.58 1.45 -2.70
N ILE A 153 0.99 2.29 -1.78
CA ILE A 153 0.12 3.04 -0.88
C ILE A 153 0.37 4.52 -1.14
N SER A 154 -0.66 5.24 -1.57
CA SER A 154 -0.61 6.69 -1.70
C SER A 154 -1.00 7.35 -0.39
N ILE A 155 -0.23 8.36 0.04
CA ILE A 155 -0.55 9.17 1.22
C ILE A 155 -1.02 10.54 0.75
N GLY A 156 -2.21 10.96 1.23
CA GLY A 156 -2.80 12.22 0.84
C GLY A 156 -3.52 12.15 -0.50
N GLN A 157 -4.04 13.30 -0.94
CA GLN A 157 -4.84 13.42 -2.16
C GLN A 157 -4.01 13.79 -3.39
N ASP A 158 -2.77 14.24 -3.19
CA ASP A 158 -1.92 14.80 -4.23
C ASP A 158 -0.97 13.75 -4.86
N ALA A 159 -1.02 12.51 -4.39
CA ALA A 159 -0.16 11.44 -4.88
C ALA A 159 -0.45 11.09 -6.35
N ASP A 160 0.59 10.92 -7.15
CA ASP A 160 0.48 10.52 -8.55
C ASP A 160 0.08 9.03 -8.67
N ALA A 161 -1.22 8.81 -8.84
CA ALA A 161 -1.78 7.46 -8.95
C ALA A 161 -1.24 6.70 -10.19
N ASP A 162 -0.89 7.39 -11.27
CA ASP A 162 -0.39 6.76 -12.50
C ASP A 162 1.02 6.21 -12.29
N VAL A 163 1.89 6.96 -11.59
CA VAL A 163 3.23 6.48 -11.21
C VAL A 163 3.13 5.25 -10.31
N LEU A 164 2.28 5.31 -9.30
CA LEU A 164 2.06 4.19 -8.38
C LEU A 164 1.45 2.97 -9.11
N GLN A 165 0.55 3.20 -10.06
CA GLN A 165 -0.03 2.13 -10.89
C GLN A 165 1.03 1.48 -11.79
N LYS A 166 1.96 2.25 -12.37
CA LYS A 166 3.10 1.71 -13.12
C LYS A 166 3.97 0.81 -12.24
N PHE A 167 4.25 1.21 -10.99
CA PHE A 167 5.02 0.38 -10.06
C PHE A 167 4.32 -0.96 -9.79
N ILE A 168 3.02 -0.97 -9.55
CA ILE A 168 2.24 -2.20 -9.32
C ILE A 168 2.35 -3.12 -10.55
N ALA A 169 2.27 -2.55 -11.77
CA ALA A 169 2.31 -3.26 -13.05
C ALA A 169 1.30 -4.42 -13.15
N HIS A 170 0.11 -4.24 -12.55
CA HIS A 170 -0.99 -5.20 -12.61
C HIS A 170 -2.30 -4.46 -12.88
N PRO A 171 -3.08 -4.85 -13.92
CA PRO A 171 -4.25 -4.06 -14.35
C PRO A 171 -5.40 -4.04 -13.34
N GLU A 172 -5.55 -5.11 -12.57
CA GLU A 172 -6.65 -5.25 -11.60
C GLU A 172 -6.31 -4.69 -10.22
N MET A 173 -5.01 -4.56 -9.90
CA MET A 173 -4.57 -4.00 -8.63
C MET A 173 -4.41 -2.49 -8.75
N LYS A 174 -4.98 -1.76 -7.81
CA LYS A 174 -4.88 -0.29 -7.75
C LYS A 174 -4.06 0.15 -6.54
N PRO A 175 -3.43 1.32 -6.61
CA PRO A 175 -2.83 1.93 -5.43
C PRO A 175 -3.87 2.09 -4.31
N LEU A 176 -3.45 1.81 -3.09
CA LEU A 176 -4.29 1.96 -1.90
C LEU A 176 -4.19 3.40 -1.41
N SER A 177 -5.27 4.16 -1.50
CA SER A 177 -5.28 5.57 -1.08
C SER A 177 -5.50 5.70 0.43
N ALA A 178 -4.55 6.34 1.11
CA ALA A 178 -4.60 6.64 2.53
C ALA A 178 -4.76 8.15 2.71
N ASN A 179 -6.01 8.61 2.92
CA ASN A 179 -6.34 10.01 3.13
C ASN A 179 -6.45 10.36 4.64
N SER A 180 -6.14 9.43 5.51
CA SER A 180 -6.05 9.62 6.96
C SER A 180 -5.02 8.67 7.57
N PRO A 181 -4.50 8.97 8.78
CA PRO A 181 -3.58 8.09 9.50
C PRO A 181 -4.15 6.68 9.71
N GLU A 182 -5.45 6.57 10.01
CA GLU A 182 -6.13 5.30 10.25
C GLU A 182 -6.20 4.46 8.96
N ALA A 183 -6.48 5.10 7.82
CA ALA A 183 -6.47 4.43 6.52
C ALA A 183 -5.06 3.91 6.18
N LEU A 184 -4.02 4.70 6.46
CA LEU A 184 -2.63 4.30 6.27
C LEU A 184 -2.27 3.07 7.13
N VAL A 185 -2.60 3.10 8.42
CA VAL A 185 -2.41 1.96 9.33
C VAL A 185 -3.13 0.71 8.80
N LYS A 186 -4.38 0.87 8.35
CA LYS A 186 -5.18 -0.24 7.79
C LYS A 186 -4.52 -0.84 6.55
N HIS A 187 -4.05 -0.01 5.62
CA HIS A 187 -3.41 -0.46 4.38
C HIS A 187 -2.06 -1.12 4.64
N ILE A 188 -1.25 -0.54 5.52
CA ILE A 188 0.04 -1.11 5.91
C ILE A 188 -0.16 -2.45 6.62
N LYS A 189 -1.11 -2.57 7.55
CA LYS A 189 -1.45 -3.84 8.19
C LYS A 189 -1.91 -4.89 7.17
N TRP A 190 -2.75 -4.50 6.21
CA TRP A 190 -3.20 -5.41 5.16
C TRP A 190 -2.04 -5.91 4.30
N ALA A 191 -1.18 -5.01 3.79
CA ALA A 191 0.00 -5.36 3.01
C ALA A 191 0.95 -6.29 3.79
N SER A 192 1.12 -6.02 5.08
CA SER A 192 2.03 -6.77 5.95
C SER A 192 1.49 -8.12 6.42
N THR A 193 0.20 -8.38 6.29
CA THR A 193 -0.43 -9.60 6.81
C THR A 193 -1.06 -10.43 5.70
N ALA A 194 -2.06 -9.91 4.99
CA ALA A 194 -2.77 -10.67 3.97
C ALA A 194 -1.84 -11.06 2.81
N VAL A 195 -1.04 -10.09 2.33
CA VAL A 195 -0.10 -10.33 1.22
C VAL A 195 1.05 -11.22 1.67
N LEU A 196 1.61 -10.97 2.86
CA LEU A 196 2.65 -11.80 3.42
C LEU A 196 2.18 -13.26 3.57
N LYS A 197 0.98 -13.48 4.09
CA LYS A 197 0.37 -14.81 4.21
C LYS A 197 0.19 -15.48 2.83
N SER A 198 -0.29 -14.75 1.84
CA SER A 198 -0.44 -15.27 0.47
C SER A 198 0.90 -15.63 -0.15
N ALA A 199 1.89 -14.74 -0.08
CA ALA A 199 3.22 -14.94 -0.64
C ALA A 199 4.00 -16.10 0.02
N SER A 200 3.71 -16.42 1.27
CA SER A 200 4.35 -17.49 2.03
C SER A 200 3.64 -18.83 1.94
N SER A 201 2.49 -18.92 1.28
CA SER A 201 1.73 -20.16 1.13
C SER A 201 2.43 -21.16 0.22
N PRO A 202 2.36 -22.48 0.49
CA PRO A 202 3.04 -23.52 -0.29
C PRO A 202 2.69 -23.51 -1.79
N ALA A 203 1.49 -23.08 -2.14
CA ALA A 203 1.03 -22.98 -3.54
C ALA A 203 1.72 -21.87 -4.34
N ALA A 204 2.36 -20.90 -3.71
CA ALA A 204 3.08 -19.81 -4.38
C ALA A 204 4.40 -20.24 -5.07
N GLY A 205 4.74 -21.51 -5.03
CA GLY A 205 5.95 -22.08 -5.65
C GLY A 205 5.72 -22.78 -6.99
N GLY A 206 4.51 -22.85 -7.50
CA GLY A 206 4.19 -23.34 -8.85
C GLY A 206 4.40 -22.29 -9.91
N THR A 207 4.94 -22.69 -11.06
CA THR A 207 5.27 -21.86 -12.23
C THR A 207 4.03 -21.41 -13.00
N ASP A 208 3.00 -20.94 -12.31
CA ASP A 208 1.90 -20.22 -12.92
C ASP A 208 1.68 -18.92 -12.14
N HIS A 209 1.54 -17.84 -12.87
CA HIS A 209 1.15 -16.54 -12.36
C HIS A 209 0.05 -16.72 -11.32
N PRO A 210 0.20 -16.33 -10.06
CA PRO A 210 -0.95 -16.31 -9.19
C PRO A 210 -1.90 -15.27 -9.75
N ASP A 211 -2.98 -15.74 -10.32
CA ASP A 211 -4.23 -15.00 -10.46
C ASP A 211 -4.72 -14.72 -9.03
N ALA A 212 -4.07 -13.76 -8.40
CA ALA A 212 -4.40 -13.30 -7.07
C ALA A 212 -5.51 -12.25 -7.18
N SER A 213 -6.63 -12.68 -7.72
CA SER A 213 -7.88 -12.03 -7.38
C SER A 213 -8.06 -12.20 -5.87
N PRO A 214 -8.20 -11.15 -5.07
CA PRO A 214 -8.62 -11.31 -3.70
C PRO A 214 -10.00 -11.94 -3.73
N ALA A 215 -10.07 -13.24 -3.43
CA ALA A 215 -11.33 -13.91 -3.22
C ALA A 215 -12.13 -13.06 -2.23
N ALA A 216 -13.23 -12.54 -2.70
CA ALA A 216 -14.21 -11.81 -1.92
C ALA A 216 -14.46 -12.60 -0.64
N ALA A 217 -14.10 -12.01 0.47
CA ALA A 217 -14.50 -12.50 1.79
C ALA A 217 -16.01 -12.61 1.79
N GLY A 218 -16.49 -13.84 2.04
CA GLY A 218 -17.84 -14.27 1.87
C GLY A 218 -18.89 -13.29 2.37
N SER A 219 -19.82 -13.00 1.50
CA SER A 219 -21.13 -12.45 1.86
C SER A 219 -21.85 -13.46 2.76
N PRO A 220 -22.48 -13.03 3.85
CA PRO A 220 -23.35 -13.90 4.60
C PRO A 220 -24.59 -14.24 3.77
N VAL A 221 -24.84 -15.51 3.70
CA VAL A 221 -26.01 -16.13 3.06
C VAL A 221 -27.29 -15.67 3.73
N GLY A 222 -28.25 -15.17 2.94
CA GLY A 222 -29.65 -15.47 3.11
C GLY A 222 -30.49 -14.58 3.99
N ALA A 223 -31.20 -13.63 3.39
CA ALA A 223 -32.57 -13.32 3.81
C ALA A 223 -33.48 -13.41 2.56
N PRO A 224 -34.67 -13.99 2.68
CA PRO A 224 -35.54 -14.27 1.52
C PRO A 224 -36.23 -13.01 1.00
N ALA A 225 -36.36 -12.91 -0.28
CA ALA A 225 -37.12 -11.87 -0.99
C ALA A 225 -38.62 -11.95 -0.65
N PRO A 226 -39.32 -10.85 -0.48
CA PRO A 226 -40.75 -10.82 -0.59
C PRO A 226 -41.19 -10.69 -2.05
N ALA A 227 -42.26 -11.42 -2.34
CA ALA A 227 -42.87 -11.63 -3.66
C ALA A 227 -43.33 -10.33 -4.33
N ALA A 228 -43.24 -10.38 -5.65
CA ALA A 228 -43.82 -9.41 -6.57
C ALA A 228 -45.35 -9.42 -6.48
N THR A 229 -45.97 -8.25 -6.44
CA THR A 229 -47.32 -8.03 -6.89
C THR A 229 -47.32 -6.94 -7.96
N ALA A 230 -47.98 -7.28 -9.02
CA ALA A 230 -48.06 -6.59 -10.29
C ALA A 230 -49.17 -5.51 -10.31
N ALA A 231 -49.06 -4.69 -11.35
CA ALA A 231 -50.12 -3.96 -12.04
C ALA A 231 -50.54 -2.60 -11.43
N ASP A 232 -50.83 -1.58 -12.13
CA ASP A 232 -50.87 -1.18 -13.55
C ASP A 232 -51.22 0.35 -13.59
N PRO A 233 -51.39 0.98 -14.78
CA PRO A 233 -50.86 2.31 -15.08
C PRO A 233 -51.97 3.37 -15.08
N ASN A 234 -51.53 4.60 -15.23
CA ASN A 234 -52.23 5.69 -15.93
C ASN A 234 -52.46 7.00 -15.16
N ALA A 235 -52.19 8.03 -15.89
CA ALA A 235 -52.70 9.41 -15.88
C ALA A 235 -51.60 10.46 -15.67
N ALA A 236 -51.04 10.99 -16.71
CA ALA A 236 -51.48 12.09 -17.53
C ALA A 236 -51.44 13.49 -16.86
N ALA A 237 -50.51 14.25 -17.43
CA ALA A 237 -50.65 15.61 -17.96
C ALA A 237 -50.65 16.89 -17.10
N ALA A 238 -49.92 17.87 -17.65
CA ALA A 238 -50.04 19.31 -17.59
C ALA A 238 -49.46 20.01 -16.34
N GLY A 239 -48.64 21.01 -16.43
CA GLY A 239 -48.33 21.98 -17.41
C GLY A 239 -47.70 23.20 -16.76
N THR A 240 -46.74 23.76 -17.43
CA THR A 240 -46.54 25.20 -17.64
C THR A 240 -45.99 26.13 -16.54
N THR A 241 -44.90 26.76 -16.94
CA THR A 241 -44.47 28.16 -16.87
C THR A 241 -43.54 28.60 -15.75
N ALA A 242 -42.34 28.99 -16.22
CA ALA A 242 -41.51 30.03 -15.64
C ALA A 242 -42.14 31.42 -15.81
N PRO A 243 -41.72 32.47 -15.11
CA PRO A 243 -40.47 33.16 -15.44
C PRO A 243 -39.72 33.81 -14.26
N ALA A 244 -38.45 34.12 -14.48
CA ALA A 244 -37.67 35.15 -13.77
C ALA A 244 -38.14 36.57 -14.27
N PRO A 245 -37.67 37.75 -13.75
CA PRO A 245 -36.37 38.06 -13.16
C PRO A 245 -36.38 39.24 -12.13
N ALA A 246 -35.15 39.68 -11.78
CA ALA A 246 -34.65 41.03 -11.50
C ALA A 246 -34.30 41.44 -10.06
N ALA A 247 -33.02 41.58 -9.85
CA ALA A 247 -32.22 42.76 -9.50
C ALA A 247 -32.54 43.57 -8.20
N GLY A 248 -31.46 43.76 -7.42
CA GLY A 248 -31.42 44.82 -6.40
C GLY A 248 -30.24 44.71 -5.46
N ALA A 249 -29.28 45.57 -5.68
CA ALA A 249 -28.04 45.77 -4.95
C ALA A 249 -28.19 46.19 -3.50
N ALA A 250 -27.21 45.84 -2.66
CA ALA A 250 -26.48 46.73 -1.74
C ALA A 250 -25.55 45.95 -0.82
N VAL A 251 -24.30 46.39 -0.76
CA VAL A 251 -23.20 46.17 0.18
C VAL A 251 -23.24 47.38 1.15
N PRO A 252 -22.54 47.45 2.29
CA PRO A 252 -21.78 46.52 3.14
C PRO A 252 -22.07 46.66 4.67
N THR A 253 -21.44 45.89 5.53
CA THR A 253 -20.58 46.30 6.65
C THR A 253 -20.30 45.12 7.61
N ALA A 254 -19.06 44.79 7.72
CA ALA A 254 -18.12 44.67 8.84
C ALA A 254 -18.51 43.90 10.13
N THR A 255 -17.54 43.05 10.51
CA THR A 255 -17.07 42.64 11.86
C THR A 255 -17.94 41.67 12.66
N ASP A 256 -17.45 40.47 12.96
CA ASP A 256 -16.51 40.13 14.02
C ASP A 256 -16.15 38.60 14.00
N PRO A 257 -14.97 38.20 14.46
CA PRO A 257 -14.49 36.84 14.35
C PRO A 257 -14.81 36.02 15.59
N ALA A 258 -15.42 34.88 15.44
CA ALA A 258 -15.28 33.80 16.41
C ALA A 258 -15.79 32.47 15.85
N ASP A 259 -15.03 31.46 16.12
CA ASP A 259 -15.33 30.04 16.03
C ASP A 259 -15.12 29.33 14.71
N ASP A 260 -13.83 29.13 14.42
CA ASP A 260 -13.33 28.12 13.48
C ASP A 260 -13.07 26.83 14.27
N GLN A 261 -14.12 26.08 14.55
CA GLN A 261 -14.00 24.67 14.90
C GLN A 261 -13.93 23.89 13.59
N LYS A 262 -12.73 23.85 13.04
CA LYS A 262 -12.37 22.92 11.98
C LYS A 262 -12.42 21.51 12.53
N THR A 263 -13.43 20.77 12.12
CA THR A 263 -13.53 19.34 12.37
C THR A 263 -12.32 18.61 11.80
N VAL A 264 -11.75 17.73 12.60
CA VAL A 264 -10.49 16.99 12.39
C VAL A 264 -10.57 15.96 11.26
N ASP A 265 -11.55 16.02 10.36
CA ASP A 265 -11.81 15.01 9.34
C ASP A 265 -11.18 15.29 7.95
N ASP A 266 -10.45 16.41 7.80
CA ASP A 266 -9.81 16.80 6.54
C ASP A 266 -8.32 17.09 6.69
N VAL A 267 -7.55 16.19 7.31
CA VAL A 267 -6.13 16.41 7.62
C VAL A 267 -5.18 15.59 6.76
N TRP A 268 -5.56 15.27 5.53
CA TRP A 268 -4.57 14.69 4.60
C TRP A 268 -4.83 15.13 3.18
#